data_73732668abdec49523a5ec0b0bc13eba
#
_entry.id   73732668abdec49523a5ec0b0bc13eba
#
_cell.length_a   1.000
_cell.length_b   1.000
_cell.length_c   1.000
_cell.angle_alpha   90.00
_cell.angle_beta   90.00
_cell.angle_gamma   90.00
#
_symmetry.space_group_name_H-M   'P 1'
#
loop_
_entity.id
_entity.type
_entity.pdbx_description
1 polymer ?
#
loop_
_entity_poly.entity_id
_entity_poly.type
_entity_poly.pdbx_seq_one_letter_code
_entity_poly.pdbx_strand_id
1 'polypeptide(L)'
;VISPEMVTRSGLRWYKNRVVVNYDMDAKNLLKAQPSDSEDGVNKLLTMSYVTASRLLLANSFGTLDSAHVYKLSRIYPFHQFARSARPLDAFTADYPRVYGMKLTDKWSSLTFFNEDEEHSQKIAVRLSGIEGHGGAGLQADKRYYVYDFWNDRLIGIFKGSDVLEQELRKGEARQMAVREMESNPQVLSTDRHLLQGLLELSEVSWNEETKELAGYAELVAGEPMRIAIASNGWNPQSCSVSDAEVKCSSEKNSEDIVKLSLESARGGKVFWKFSFKK
;
A
#
# COMPACT_ATOMS: atom_id res chain seq x y z
N VAL A 1 -15.41 -17.74 -3.53
CA VAL A 1 -15.78 -16.31 -3.53
C VAL A 1 -15.80 -15.85 -2.08
N ILE A 2 -15.01 -14.81 -1.75
CA ILE A 2 -15.08 -14.18 -0.43
C ILE A 2 -16.41 -13.44 -0.37
N SER A 3 -17.31 -13.85 0.53
CA SER A 3 -18.55 -13.13 0.73
C SER A 3 -18.35 -11.93 1.68
N PRO A 4 -19.14 -10.84 1.57
CA PRO A 4 -19.14 -9.74 2.53
C PRO A 4 -19.29 -10.23 3.98
N GLU A 5 -20.05 -11.27 4.19
CA GLU A 5 -20.27 -11.89 5.50
C GLU A 5 -18.97 -12.51 6.09
N MET A 6 -18.15 -13.16 5.27
CA MET A 6 -16.85 -13.70 5.71
C MET A 6 -15.91 -12.58 6.12
N VAL A 7 -15.89 -11.49 5.35
CA VAL A 7 -15.08 -10.29 5.65
C VAL A 7 -15.52 -9.67 6.96
N THR A 8 -16.81 -9.45 7.14
CA THR A 8 -17.40 -8.92 8.37
C THR A 8 -17.04 -9.75 9.58
N ARG A 9 -17.25 -11.06 9.50
CA ARG A 9 -16.98 -11.97 10.62
C ARG A 9 -15.48 -12.00 10.98
N SER A 10 -14.62 -12.05 9.98
CA SER A 10 -13.17 -12.05 10.19
C SER A 10 -12.66 -10.67 10.62
N GLY A 11 -13.12 -9.62 9.97
CA GLY A 11 -12.75 -8.25 10.29
C GLY A 11 -13.12 -7.85 11.71
N LEU A 12 -14.35 -8.09 12.14
CA LEU A 12 -14.82 -7.78 13.50
C LEU A 12 -14.09 -8.58 14.60
N ARG A 13 -13.47 -9.70 14.25
CA ARG A 13 -12.68 -10.54 15.16
C ARG A 13 -11.17 -10.42 14.95
N TRP A 14 -10.72 -9.35 14.30
CA TRP A 14 -9.32 -9.09 13.96
C TRP A 14 -8.34 -9.37 15.11
N TYR A 15 -8.73 -9.05 16.35
CA TYR A 15 -7.92 -9.21 17.57
C TYR A 15 -7.64 -10.67 17.95
N LYS A 16 -8.39 -11.63 17.40
CA LYS A 16 -8.20 -13.07 17.64
C LYS A 16 -7.23 -13.70 16.66
N ASN A 17 -7.11 -13.11 15.45
CA ASN A 17 -6.29 -13.70 14.41
C ASN A 17 -4.82 -13.71 14.80
N ARG A 18 -4.16 -14.85 14.63
CA ARG A 18 -2.76 -15.11 15.00
C ARG A 18 -2.44 -14.95 16.49
N VAL A 19 -3.44 -14.77 17.33
CA VAL A 19 -3.31 -14.73 18.80
C VAL A 19 -3.95 -15.98 19.41
N VAL A 20 -5.17 -16.29 19.00
CA VAL A 20 -5.95 -17.46 19.48
C VAL A 20 -6.16 -18.45 18.35
N VAL A 21 -6.40 -17.97 17.13
CA VAL A 21 -6.68 -18.77 15.93
C VAL A 21 -5.95 -18.17 14.73
N ASN A 22 -5.71 -18.99 13.70
CA ASN A 22 -5.31 -18.51 12.38
C ASN A 22 -6.55 -18.50 11.50
N TYR A 23 -6.90 -17.34 10.96
CA TYR A 23 -8.03 -17.24 10.04
C TYR A 23 -7.71 -17.91 8.72
N ASP A 24 -8.71 -18.56 8.18
CA ASP A 24 -8.74 -19.08 6.83
C ASP A 24 -9.99 -18.54 6.14
N MET A 25 -9.80 -17.69 5.16
CA MET A 25 -10.87 -17.10 4.37
C MET A 25 -11.10 -17.89 3.07
N ASP A 26 -10.83 -19.19 3.11
CA ASP A 26 -11.01 -20.09 1.99
C ASP A 26 -10.05 -19.86 0.80
N ALA A 27 -10.07 -20.75 -0.17
CA ALA A 27 -9.24 -20.70 -1.35
C ALA A 27 -9.65 -19.55 -2.30
N LYS A 28 -8.67 -18.82 -2.79
CA LYS A 28 -8.85 -17.69 -3.69
C LYS A 28 -8.75 -18.13 -5.15
N ASN A 29 -9.79 -17.83 -5.92
CA ASN A 29 -9.78 -18.06 -7.37
C ASN A 29 -9.66 -16.70 -8.09
N LEU A 30 -8.47 -16.39 -8.57
CA LEU A 30 -8.18 -15.10 -9.22
C LEU A 30 -8.96 -14.91 -10.53
N LEU A 31 -9.20 -16.00 -11.28
CA LEU A 31 -9.97 -15.97 -12.53
C LEU A 31 -11.48 -15.81 -12.31
N LYS A 32 -11.96 -15.95 -11.07
CA LYS A 32 -13.36 -15.77 -10.68
C LYS A 32 -13.54 -14.65 -9.65
N ALA A 33 -12.54 -13.77 -9.51
CA ALA A 33 -12.64 -12.61 -8.64
C ALA A 33 -13.72 -11.66 -9.16
N GLN A 34 -14.52 -11.11 -8.26
CA GLN A 34 -15.63 -10.21 -8.61
C GLN A 34 -15.27 -8.74 -8.28
N PRO A 35 -15.65 -7.81 -9.13
CA PRO A 35 -16.30 -7.99 -10.44
C PRO A 35 -15.36 -8.63 -11.46
N SER A 36 -15.86 -9.62 -12.21
CA SER A 36 -15.06 -10.45 -13.13
C SER A 36 -14.64 -9.73 -14.42
N ASP A 37 -15.27 -8.62 -14.71
CA ASP A 37 -15.06 -7.79 -15.88
C ASP A 37 -14.02 -6.67 -15.70
N SER A 38 -13.40 -6.60 -14.51
CA SER A 38 -12.44 -5.54 -14.19
C SER A 38 -11.26 -6.06 -13.37
N GLU A 39 -10.18 -5.30 -13.39
CA GLU A 39 -9.02 -5.55 -12.54
C GLU A 39 -9.30 -5.35 -11.04
N ASP A 40 -10.37 -4.61 -10.71
CA ASP A 40 -10.73 -4.28 -9.34
C ASP A 40 -11.04 -5.54 -8.51
N GLY A 41 -11.70 -6.55 -9.11
CA GLY A 41 -12.01 -7.80 -8.44
C GLY A 41 -10.77 -8.56 -7.95
N VAL A 42 -9.74 -8.65 -8.79
CA VAL A 42 -8.47 -9.30 -8.42
C VAL A 42 -7.75 -8.48 -7.35
N ASN A 43 -7.66 -7.17 -7.53
CA ASN A 43 -7.03 -6.26 -6.57
C ASN A 43 -7.73 -6.32 -5.21
N LYS A 44 -9.09 -6.30 -5.20
CA LYS A 44 -9.90 -6.46 -3.97
C LYS A 44 -9.58 -7.77 -3.26
N LEU A 45 -9.61 -8.88 -4.00
CA LEU A 45 -9.39 -10.22 -3.44
C LEU A 45 -8.00 -10.35 -2.79
N LEU A 46 -6.96 -9.88 -3.47
CA LEU A 46 -5.58 -9.92 -2.98
C LEU A 46 -5.39 -8.99 -1.78
N THR A 47 -5.87 -7.75 -1.87
CA THR A 47 -5.77 -6.76 -0.80
C THR A 47 -6.47 -7.25 0.47
N MET A 48 -7.68 -7.78 0.33
CA MET A 48 -8.45 -8.30 1.46
C MET A 48 -7.74 -9.48 2.13
N SER A 49 -7.22 -10.41 1.34
CA SER A 49 -6.48 -11.56 1.87
C SER A 49 -5.26 -11.10 2.67
N TYR A 50 -4.56 -10.07 2.19
CA TYR A 50 -3.38 -9.53 2.85
C TYR A 50 -3.73 -8.80 4.16
N VAL A 51 -4.64 -7.82 4.12
CA VAL A 51 -4.95 -6.98 5.31
C VAL A 51 -5.65 -7.74 6.43
N THR A 52 -6.41 -8.76 6.11
CA THR A 52 -7.03 -9.63 7.12
C THR A 52 -6.04 -10.64 7.72
N ALA A 53 -4.81 -10.71 7.22
CA ALA A 53 -3.78 -11.65 7.65
C ALA A 53 -4.27 -13.12 7.67
N SER A 54 -5.18 -13.47 6.76
CA SER A 54 -5.69 -14.84 6.64
C SER A 54 -4.65 -15.73 5.94
N ARG A 55 -4.84 -17.05 6.01
CA ARG A 55 -4.08 -17.97 5.18
C ARG A 55 -4.38 -17.71 3.70
N LEU A 56 -3.35 -17.63 2.87
CA LEU A 56 -3.51 -17.54 1.43
C LEU A 56 -3.48 -18.93 0.81
N LEU A 57 -4.64 -19.39 0.34
CA LEU A 57 -4.78 -20.58 -0.48
C LEU A 57 -5.23 -20.14 -1.88
N LEU A 58 -4.55 -20.64 -2.91
CA LEU A 58 -4.93 -20.38 -4.31
C LEU A 58 -5.63 -21.60 -4.87
N ALA A 59 -6.82 -21.38 -5.44
CA ALA A 59 -7.60 -22.42 -6.12
C ALA A 59 -7.23 -22.56 -7.61
N ASN A 60 -6.32 -21.71 -8.10
CA ASN A 60 -5.86 -21.74 -9.48
C ASN A 60 -4.59 -22.57 -9.62
N SER A 61 -4.45 -23.30 -10.71
CA SER A 61 -3.16 -23.76 -11.19
C SER A 61 -2.37 -22.55 -11.72
N PHE A 62 -1.09 -22.43 -11.36
CA PHE A 62 -0.23 -21.34 -11.88
C PHE A 62 -0.15 -21.37 -13.43
N GLY A 63 -0.24 -22.55 -14.05
CA GLY A 63 -0.26 -22.68 -15.49
C GLY A 63 -1.50 -22.12 -16.19
N THR A 64 -2.55 -21.76 -15.43
CA THR A 64 -3.77 -21.14 -15.97
C THR A 64 -3.84 -19.63 -15.74
N LEU A 65 -2.88 -19.06 -15.00
CA LEU A 65 -2.78 -17.63 -14.75
C LEU A 65 -1.93 -16.97 -15.85
N ASP A 66 -2.43 -15.87 -16.40
CA ASP A 66 -1.64 -15.01 -17.28
C ASP A 66 -0.63 -14.15 -16.49
N SER A 67 0.22 -13.44 -17.21
CA SER A 67 1.26 -12.59 -16.61
C SER A 67 0.69 -11.45 -15.75
N ALA A 68 -0.49 -10.93 -16.09
CA ALA A 68 -1.13 -9.87 -15.32
C ALA A 68 -1.61 -10.35 -13.94
N HIS A 69 -2.20 -11.55 -13.89
CA HIS A 69 -2.58 -12.17 -12.60
C HIS A 69 -1.37 -12.51 -11.75
N VAL A 70 -0.31 -13.06 -12.37
CA VAL A 70 0.95 -13.37 -11.66
C VAL A 70 1.60 -12.09 -11.14
N TYR A 71 1.63 -11.02 -11.95
CA TYR A 71 2.13 -9.71 -11.53
C TYR A 71 1.37 -9.18 -10.30
N LYS A 72 0.04 -9.16 -10.33
CA LYS A 72 -0.78 -8.70 -9.20
C LYS A 72 -0.57 -9.58 -7.97
N LEU A 73 -0.53 -10.89 -8.13
CA LEU A 73 -0.25 -11.82 -7.04
C LEU A 73 1.11 -11.54 -6.40
N SER A 74 2.13 -11.22 -7.19
CA SER A 74 3.47 -10.91 -6.67
C SER A 74 3.50 -9.65 -5.78
N ARG A 75 2.53 -8.73 -5.91
CA ARG A 75 2.44 -7.50 -5.10
C ARG A 75 2.10 -7.75 -3.63
N ILE A 76 1.62 -8.92 -3.27
CA ILE A 76 1.34 -9.31 -1.88
C ILE A 76 2.41 -10.24 -1.28
N TYR A 77 3.50 -10.50 -2.00
CA TYR A 77 4.61 -11.29 -1.50
C TYR A 77 5.82 -10.41 -1.16
N PRO A 78 6.49 -10.68 -0.02
CA PRO A 78 6.23 -11.76 0.94
C PRO A 78 4.90 -11.59 1.66
N PHE A 79 4.17 -12.71 1.77
CA PHE A 79 2.85 -12.71 2.39
C PHE A 79 2.97 -12.77 3.92
N HIS A 80 2.38 -11.79 4.60
CA HIS A 80 2.36 -11.67 6.06
C HIS A 80 3.71 -11.66 6.79
N GLN A 81 4.32 -10.49 6.82
CA GLN A 81 5.40 -10.15 7.76
C GLN A 81 4.87 -9.74 9.14
N PHE A 82 3.57 -9.38 9.26
CA PHE A 82 2.98 -8.87 10.49
C PHE A 82 2.24 -9.95 11.28
N ALA A 83 2.32 -9.85 12.61
CA ALA A 83 1.70 -10.80 13.52
C ALA A 83 0.17 -10.66 13.60
N ARG A 84 -0.43 -9.57 13.11
CA ARG A 84 -1.85 -9.26 13.28
C ARG A 84 -2.51 -8.76 12.01
N SER A 85 -3.83 -8.97 11.92
CA SER A 85 -4.69 -8.34 10.90
C SER A 85 -4.72 -6.82 11.05
N ALA A 86 -5.01 -6.13 9.94
CA ALA A 86 -5.40 -4.73 10.00
C ALA A 86 -6.66 -4.56 10.87
N ARG A 87 -6.74 -3.43 11.56
CA ARG A 87 -7.86 -3.11 12.44
C ARG A 87 -9.00 -2.48 11.65
N PRO A 88 -10.25 -2.96 11.79
CA PRO A 88 -11.40 -2.30 11.18
C PRO A 88 -11.68 -0.98 11.90
N LEU A 89 -11.65 0.13 11.15
CA LEU A 89 -11.75 1.48 11.70
C LEU A 89 -13.18 1.94 11.90
N ASP A 90 -14.12 1.33 11.21
CA ASP A 90 -15.55 1.62 11.21
C ASP A 90 -16.40 0.47 11.81
N ALA A 91 -15.78 -0.42 12.59
CA ALA A 91 -16.42 -1.62 13.14
C ALA A 91 -17.68 -1.36 13.97
N PHE A 92 -17.80 -0.19 14.60
CA PHE A 92 -18.94 0.17 15.45
C PHE A 92 -19.86 1.22 14.80
N THR A 93 -19.60 1.60 13.55
CA THR A 93 -20.35 2.67 12.85
C THR A 93 -20.91 2.23 11.49
N ALA A 94 -20.59 1.03 11.05
CA ALA A 94 -21.06 0.43 9.80
C ALA A 94 -21.60 -0.96 10.04
N ASP A 95 -22.53 -1.43 9.21
CA ASP A 95 -23.10 -2.78 9.29
C ASP A 95 -22.01 -3.85 9.08
N TYR A 96 -21.02 -3.54 8.27
CA TYR A 96 -19.79 -4.31 8.11
C TYR A 96 -18.61 -3.37 7.81
N PRO A 97 -17.39 -3.70 8.29
CA PRO A 97 -16.23 -2.85 8.11
C PRO A 97 -15.86 -2.66 6.65
N ARG A 98 -15.67 -1.41 6.24
CA ARG A 98 -15.24 -1.02 4.89
C ARG A 98 -13.87 -0.35 4.89
N VAL A 99 -13.40 0.08 6.06
CA VAL A 99 -12.09 0.74 6.20
C VAL A 99 -11.26 0.01 7.23
N TYR A 100 -10.04 -0.33 6.84
CA TYR A 100 -9.07 -1.01 7.71
C TYR A 100 -7.82 -0.17 7.84
N GLY A 101 -7.24 -0.15 9.03
CA GLY A 101 -6.01 0.58 9.35
C GLY A 101 -4.94 -0.31 9.94
N MET A 102 -3.70 -0.01 9.61
CA MET A 102 -2.52 -0.66 10.18
C MET A 102 -1.45 0.40 10.43
N LYS A 103 -1.03 0.57 11.69
CA LYS A 103 0.12 1.39 12.01
C LYS A 103 1.38 0.61 11.69
N LEU A 104 2.20 1.10 10.78
CA LEU A 104 3.44 0.46 10.32
C LEU A 104 4.65 1.00 11.07
N THR A 105 4.73 2.33 11.24
CA THR A 105 5.71 3.02 12.08
C THR A 105 5.03 4.20 12.79
N ASP A 106 5.76 4.98 13.56
CA ASP A 106 5.18 6.16 14.23
C ASP A 106 4.73 7.25 13.24
N LYS A 107 5.36 7.31 12.07
CA LYS A 107 5.08 8.31 11.02
C LYS A 107 4.35 7.73 9.82
N TRP A 108 4.01 6.45 9.85
CA TRP A 108 3.46 5.77 8.68
C TRP A 108 2.37 4.77 9.06
N SER A 109 1.21 4.96 8.46
CA SER A 109 0.07 4.05 8.55
C SER A 109 -0.36 3.59 7.16
N SER A 110 -1.00 2.44 7.11
CA SER A 110 -1.68 1.92 5.92
C SER A 110 -3.18 2.00 6.15
N LEU A 111 -3.91 2.54 5.18
CA LEU A 111 -5.37 2.54 5.15
C LEU A 111 -5.86 1.78 3.94
N THR A 112 -6.83 0.90 4.17
CA THR A 112 -7.45 0.11 3.10
C THR A 112 -8.95 0.37 3.08
N PHE A 113 -9.49 0.66 1.91
CA PHE A 113 -10.91 0.89 1.67
C PHE A 113 -11.46 -0.22 0.78
N PHE A 114 -12.65 -0.72 1.10
CA PHE A 114 -13.34 -1.74 0.33
C PHE A 114 -14.75 -1.30 -0.04
N ASN A 115 -15.08 -1.33 -1.32
CA ASN A 115 -16.44 -1.33 -1.79
C ASN A 115 -16.88 -2.78 -2.07
N GLU A 116 -17.73 -3.32 -1.21
CA GLU A 116 -18.27 -4.68 -1.36
C GLU A 116 -19.48 -4.75 -2.29
N ASP A 117 -20.06 -3.59 -2.64
CA ASP A 117 -21.12 -3.52 -3.63
C ASP A 117 -20.54 -3.78 -5.03
N GLU A 118 -21.03 -4.83 -5.68
CA GLU A 118 -20.56 -5.26 -7.00
C GLU A 118 -21.37 -4.60 -8.13
N GLU A 119 -22.36 -3.78 -7.79
CA GLU A 119 -23.25 -3.11 -8.76
C GLU A 119 -23.05 -1.61 -8.79
N HIS A 120 -22.76 -0.98 -7.64
CA HIS A 120 -22.73 0.48 -7.51
C HIS A 120 -21.41 1.00 -6.94
N SER A 121 -21.04 2.21 -7.36
CA SER A 121 -19.98 2.98 -6.71
C SER A 121 -20.45 3.47 -5.34
N GLN A 122 -19.53 3.57 -4.38
CA GLN A 122 -19.83 4.05 -3.03
C GLN A 122 -18.82 5.10 -2.57
N LYS A 123 -19.29 6.09 -1.83
CA LYS A 123 -18.45 7.02 -1.07
C LYS A 123 -18.20 6.44 0.30
N ILE A 124 -16.92 6.28 0.63
CA ILE A 124 -16.48 5.73 1.91
C ILE A 124 -15.52 6.73 2.53
N ALA A 125 -15.72 7.02 3.80
CA ALA A 125 -14.97 8.06 4.51
C ALA A 125 -14.40 7.55 5.82
N VAL A 126 -13.23 8.09 6.22
CA VAL A 126 -12.63 7.89 7.52
C VAL A 126 -12.08 9.21 8.04
N ARG A 127 -12.24 9.50 9.33
CA ARG A 127 -11.53 10.60 9.98
C ARG A 127 -10.09 10.20 10.21
N LEU A 128 -9.14 11.01 9.76
CA LEU A 128 -7.73 10.67 9.95
C LEU A 128 -7.33 10.69 11.44
N SER A 129 -7.83 11.62 12.22
CA SER A 129 -7.79 11.55 13.69
C SER A 129 -9.05 10.86 14.24
N GLY A 130 -9.12 10.70 15.57
CA GLY A 130 -10.27 10.11 16.23
C GLY A 130 -10.04 8.65 16.63
N ILE A 131 -11.09 8.05 17.18
CA ILE A 131 -10.99 6.73 17.82
C ILE A 131 -11.15 5.64 16.76
N GLU A 132 -10.17 4.75 16.67
CA GLU A 132 -10.24 3.56 15.83
C GLU A 132 -11.41 2.66 16.23
N GLY A 133 -12.10 2.11 15.26
CA GLY A 133 -13.35 1.36 15.44
C GLY A 133 -14.60 2.24 15.39
N HIS A 134 -14.48 3.54 15.65
CA HIS A 134 -15.56 4.54 15.57
C HIS A 134 -15.41 5.50 14.38
N GLY A 135 -14.83 5.03 13.29
CA GLY A 135 -14.62 5.80 12.07
C GLY A 135 -13.39 6.72 12.10
N GLY A 136 -12.47 6.52 13.05
CA GLY A 136 -11.20 7.24 13.14
C GLY A 136 -10.00 6.36 12.85
N ALA A 137 -8.93 6.93 12.29
CA ALA A 137 -7.67 6.25 11.99
C ALA A 137 -6.58 6.48 13.05
N GLY A 138 -6.85 7.20 14.12
CA GLY A 138 -5.94 7.41 15.25
C GLY A 138 -4.72 8.28 14.96
N LEU A 139 -4.72 9.03 13.85
CA LEU A 139 -3.62 9.92 13.48
C LEU A 139 -3.64 11.22 14.29
N GLN A 140 -2.50 11.91 14.39
CA GLN A 140 -2.39 13.17 15.10
C GLN A 140 -3.07 14.29 14.32
N ALA A 141 -4.04 14.98 14.94
CA ALA A 141 -4.90 15.96 14.28
C ALA A 141 -4.15 17.20 13.75
N ASP A 142 -3.04 17.58 14.38
CA ASP A 142 -2.22 18.76 14.06
C ASP A 142 -1.16 18.51 12.98
N LYS A 143 -0.94 17.25 12.62
CA LYS A 143 0.02 16.85 11.59
C LYS A 143 -0.57 16.86 10.18
N ARG A 144 0.29 16.89 9.19
CA ARG A 144 -0.07 16.74 7.77
C ARG A 144 0.44 15.42 7.25
N TYR A 145 -0.30 14.82 6.33
CA TYR A 145 -0.02 13.49 5.82
C TYR A 145 -0.17 13.45 4.30
N TYR A 146 0.79 12.81 3.63
CA TYR A 146 0.62 12.35 2.27
C TYR A 146 -0.23 11.09 2.26
N VAL A 147 -1.17 11.01 1.31
CA VAL A 147 -1.98 9.81 1.06
C VAL A 147 -1.71 9.34 -0.36
N TYR A 148 -1.12 8.16 -0.51
CA TYR A 148 -0.71 7.60 -1.79
C TYR A 148 -1.39 6.27 -2.06
N ASP A 149 -2.10 6.15 -3.21
CA ASP A 149 -2.84 4.96 -3.61
C ASP A 149 -1.92 3.99 -4.36
N PHE A 150 -1.82 2.76 -3.88
CA PHE A 150 -0.96 1.73 -4.43
C PHE A 150 -1.42 1.24 -5.81
N TRP A 151 -2.68 0.76 -5.90
CA TRP A 151 -3.16 0.13 -7.12
C TRP A 151 -3.29 1.09 -8.31
N ASN A 152 -3.55 2.37 -8.04
CA ASN A 152 -3.63 3.40 -9.06
C ASN A 152 -2.32 4.19 -9.22
N ASP A 153 -1.28 3.86 -8.45
CA ASP A 153 0.06 4.48 -8.47
C ASP A 153 0.01 6.02 -8.50
N ARG A 154 -0.76 6.61 -7.58
CA ARG A 154 -0.98 8.06 -7.57
C ARG A 154 -1.08 8.66 -6.17
N LEU A 155 -0.63 9.90 -6.08
CA LEU A 155 -0.91 10.75 -4.93
C LEU A 155 -2.40 11.11 -4.90
N ILE A 156 -3.09 10.82 -3.80
CA ILE A 156 -4.47 11.28 -3.57
C ILE A 156 -4.46 12.73 -3.12
N GLY A 157 -3.52 13.11 -2.26
CA GLY A 157 -3.37 14.47 -1.76
C GLY A 157 -2.60 14.55 -0.46
N ILE A 158 -2.59 15.78 0.09
CA ILE A 158 -2.04 16.09 1.40
C ILE A 158 -3.20 16.49 2.31
N PHE A 159 -3.34 15.81 3.44
CA PHE A 159 -4.44 16.01 4.39
C PHE A 159 -3.88 16.42 5.75
N LYS A 160 -4.63 17.22 6.50
CA LYS A 160 -4.40 17.38 7.94
C LYS A 160 -4.97 16.17 8.68
N GLY A 161 -4.37 15.80 9.80
CA GLY A 161 -4.92 14.74 10.62
C GLY A 161 -6.34 15.01 11.13
N SER A 162 -6.76 16.27 11.21
CA SER A 162 -8.14 16.66 11.54
C SER A 162 -9.15 16.44 10.40
N ASP A 163 -8.67 16.16 9.16
CA ASP A 163 -9.54 16.04 8.00
C ASP A 163 -10.26 14.68 7.95
N VAL A 164 -11.30 14.64 7.14
CA VAL A 164 -11.96 13.41 6.71
C VAL A 164 -11.42 13.03 5.34
N LEU A 165 -10.88 11.83 5.23
CA LEU A 165 -10.50 11.24 3.96
C LEU A 165 -11.71 10.51 3.38
N GLU A 166 -12.34 11.13 2.37
CA GLU A 166 -13.43 10.53 1.61
C GLU A 166 -12.91 10.02 0.26
N GLN A 167 -13.32 8.82 -0.11
CA GLN A 167 -12.99 8.20 -1.39
C GLN A 167 -14.24 7.67 -2.06
N GLU A 168 -14.40 8.00 -3.33
CA GLU A 168 -15.40 7.36 -4.18
C GLU A 168 -14.76 6.13 -4.84
N LEU A 169 -15.23 4.95 -4.46
CA LEU A 169 -14.76 3.67 -4.97
C LEU A 169 -15.75 3.15 -6.01
N ARG A 170 -15.23 2.67 -7.14
CA ARG A 170 -16.04 1.95 -8.12
C ARG A 170 -16.63 0.68 -7.51
N LYS A 171 -17.62 0.08 -8.19
CA LYS A 171 -18.18 -1.22 -7.81
C LYS A 171 -17.06 -2.25 -7.60
N GLY A 172 -17.05 -2.90 -6.46
CA GLY A 172 -16.08 -3.93 -6.09
C GLY A 172 -14.62 -3.49 -6.04
N GLU A 173 -14.33 -2.18 -5.94
CA GLU A 173 -12.97 -1.66 -5.85
C GLU A 173 -12.42 -1.79 -4.44
N ALA A 174 -11.12 -2.08 -4.34
CA ALA A 174 -10.32 -1.89 -3.13
C ALA A 174 -9.22 -0.86 -3.39
N ARG A 175 -8.98 0.02 -2.42
CA ARG A 175 -7.84 0.94 -2.42
C ARG A 175 -6.94 0.68 -1.23
N GLN A 176 -5.67 0.54 -1.52
CA GLN A 176 -4.61 0.41 -0.52
C GLN A 176 -3.77 1.67 -0.50
N MET A 177 -3.73 2.35 0.63
CA MET A 177 -3.09 3.66 0.74
C MET A 177 -1.99 3.67 1.79
N ALA A 178 -0.82 4.22 1.41
CA ALA A 178 0.15 4.69 2.38
C ALA A 178 -0.28 6.06 2.89
N VAL A 179 -0.28 6.23 4.21
CA VAL A 179 -0.50 7.52 4.87
C VAL A 179 0.76 7.85 5.65
N ARG A 180 1.53 8.80 5.13
CA ARG A 180 2.84 9.16 5.69
C ARG A 180 2.84 10.58 6.22
N GLU A 181 3.30 10.76 7.46
CA GLU A 181 3.49 12.10 8.04
C GLU A 181 4.43 12.90 7.14
N MET A 182 4.03 14.13 6.82
CA MET A 182 4.81 15.04 5.96
C MET A 182 6.05 15.53 6.71
N GLU A 183 7.19 15.40 6.08
CA GLU A 183 8.48 15.92 6.55
C GLU A 183 8.88 17.23 5.84
N SER A 184 9.92 17.89 6.32
CA SER A 184 10.46 19.12 5.69
C SER A 184 11.47 18.84 4.57
N ASN A 185 11.94 17.60 4.48
CA ASN A 185 12.92 17.12 3.51
C ASN A 185 12.26 16.10 2.55
N PRO A 186 12.89 15.77 1.42
CA PRO A 186 12.43 14.73 0.53
C PRO A 186 12.21 13.41 1.27
N GLN A 187 11.11 12.71 0.95
CA GLN A 187 10.73 11.47 1.59
C GLN A 187 10.08 10.47 0.63
N VAL A 188 10.30 9.19 0.86
CA VAL A 188 9.60 8.13 0.14
C VAL A 188 8.13 8.12 0.53
N LEU A 189 7.25 8.06 -0.46
CA LEU A 189 5.80 7.90 -0.26
C LEU A 189 5.33 6.48 -0.51
N SER A 190 5.82 5.85 -1.58
CA SER A 190 5.35 4.56 -2.05
C SER A 190 6.39 3.87 -2.91
N THR A 191 6.20 2.56 -3.12
CA THR A 191 6.78 1.80 -4.21
C THR A 191 5.68 1.05 -4.93
N ASP A 192 5.93 0.61 -6.16
CA ASP A 192 5.01 -0.25 -6.93
C ASP A 192 5.28 -1.75 -6.70
N ARG A 193 6.23 -2.09 -5.81
CA ARG A 193 6.70 -3.46 -5.62
C ARG A 193 5.82 -4.30 -4.69
N HIS A 194 5.37 -3.71 -3.59
CA HIS A 194 4.61 -4.42 -2.57
C HIS A 194 3.48 -3.56 -2.00
N LEU A 195 2.37 -4.20 -1.66
CA LEU A 195 1.17 -3.57 -1.11
C LEU A 195 1.41 -2.66 0.11
N LEU A 196 2.48 -2.89 0.87
CA LEU A 196 2.92 -2.04 1.97
C LEU A 196 3.89 -0.92 1.57
N GLN A 197 4.04 -0.70 0.27
CA GLN A 197 4.54 0.55 -0.30
C GLN A 197 5.91 0.99 0.21
N GLY A 198 6.88 0.06 0.25
CA GLY A 198 8.27 0.32 0.62
C GLY A 198 8.67 -0.25 1.98
N LEU A 199 7.74 -0.81 2.77
CA LEU A 199 8.08 -1.32 4.10
C LEU A 199 8.99 -2.56 4.05
N LEU A 200 8.82 -3.39 3.05
CA LEU A 200 9.51 -4.69 2.95
C LEU A 200 10.69 -4.66 2.00
N GLU A 201 10.55 -3.93 0.91
CA GLU A 201 11.54 -3.87 -0.17
C GLU A 201 12.55 -2.72 -0.03
N LEU A 202 12.31 -1.77 0.88
CA LEU A 202 13.26 -0.71 1.20
C LEU A 202 13.76 -0.86 2.64
N SER A 203 15.04 -0.54 2.85
CA SER A 203 15.64 -0.52 4.19
C SER A 203 16.62 0.66 4.34
N GLU A 204 16.80 1.11 5.58
CA GLU A 204 17.74 2.18 5.95
C GLU A 204 17.53 3.49 5.16
N VAL A 205 16.28 3.77 4.76
CA VAL A 205 15.96 5.00 4.03
C VAL A 205 16.11 6.20 4.95
N SER A 206 16.97 7.13 4.56
CA SER A 206 17.27 8.32 5.35
C SER A 206 17.63 9.52 4.48
N TRP A 207 17.33 10.70 4.99
CA TRP A 207 17.78 11.98 4.43
C TRP A 207 19.09 12.42 5.08
N ASN A 208 20.07 12.81 4.26
CA ASN A 208 21.30 13.42 4.73
C ASN A 208 21.27 14.93 4.48
N GLU A 209 21.23 15.71 5.56
CA GLU A 209 21.13 17.19 5.49
C GLU A 209 22.41 17.84 4.98
N GLU A 210 23.59 17.22 5.10
CA GLU A 210 24.85 17.78 4.63
C GLU A 210 25.01 17.60 3.11
N THR A 211 24.79 16.36 2.63
CA THR A 211 24.94 16.03 1.20
C THR A 211 23.69 16.33 0.39
N LYS A 212 22.53 16.63 1.04
CA LYS A 212 21.22 16.83 0.39
C LYS A 212 20.79 15.62 -0.43
N GLU A 213 21.00 14.45 0.12
CA GLU A 213 20.68 13.16 -0.51
C GLU A 213 19.65 12.38 0.31
N LEU A 214 18.65 11.84 -0.37
CA LEU A 214 17.80 10.77 0.13
C LEU A 214 18.41 9.45 -0.33
N ALA A 215 18.68 8.54 0.60
CA ALA A 215 19.37 7.29 0.29
C ALA A 215 18.79 6.11 1.08
N GLY A 216 19.06 4.89 0.59
CA GLY A 216 18.65 3.66 1.25
C GLY A 216 19.02 2.44 0.45
N TYR A 217 18.60 1.28 0.91
CA TYR A 217 18.71 0.02 0.17
C TYR A 217 17.37 -0.38 -0.43
N ALA A 218 17.43 -1.05 -1.57
CA ALA A 218 16.29 -1.60 -2.27
C ALA A 218 16.53 -3.07 -2.63
N GLU A 219 15.55 -3.95 -2.38
CA GLU A 219 15.53 -5.34 -2.82
C GLU A 219 14.87 -5.43 -4.19
N LEU A 220 15.68 -5.63 -5.22
CA LEU A 220 15.23 -5.69 -6.60
C LEU A 220 14.93 -7.12 -7.05
N VAL A 221 13.95 -7.25 -7.93
CA VAL A 221 13.63 -8.51 -8.62
C VAL A 221 14.25 -8.50 -10.01
N ALA A 222 14.86 -9.60 -10.41
CA ALA A 222 15.50 -9.72 -11.71
C ALA A 222 14.54 -9.44 -12.86
N GLY A 223 14.92 -8.50 -13.74
CA GLY A 223 14.16 -8.15 -14.93
C GLY A 223 12.87 -7.38 -14.69
N GLU A 224 12.57 -6.99 -13.45
CA GLU A 224 11.39 -6.20 -13.11
C GLU A 224 11.80 -4.84 -12.53
N PRO A 225 11.53 -3.73 -13.23
CA PRO A 225 11.78 -2.40 -12.69
C PRO A 225 10.97 -2.13 -11.43
N MET A 226 11.58 -1.50 -10.43
CA MET A 226 10.90 -1.00 -9.25
C MET A 226 10.85 0.52 -9.30
N ARG A 227 9.67 1.10 -9.08
CA ARG A 227 9.47 2.54 -8.99
C ARG A 227 9.26 2.96 -7.54
N ILE A 228 9.96 4.04 -7.16
CA ILE A 228 9.87 4.65 -5.83
C ILE A 228 9.29 6.05 -6.04
N ALA A 229 8.10 6.30 -5.49
CA ALA A 229 7.51 7.62 -5.47
C ALA A 229 8.08 8.42 -4.29
N ILE A 230 8.66 9.58 -4.58
CA ILE A 230 9.32 10.45 -3.60
C ILE A 230 8.64 11.82 -3.62
N ALA A 231 8.23 12.31 -2.46
CA ALA A 231 7.83 13.70 -2.30
C ALA A 231 9.07 14.58 -2.22
N SER A 232 9.10 15.62 -3.03
CA SER A 232 10.22 16.58 -3.09
C SER A 232 10.23 17.56 -1.93
N ASN A 233 9.07 17.87 -1.35
CA ASN A 233 8.90 18.82 -0.23
C ASN A 233 9.57 20.20 -0.47
N GLY A 234 9.40 20.73 -1.70
CA GLY A 234 9.97 22.00 -2.13
C GLY A 234 11.47 21.96 -2.49
N TRP A 235 12.07 20.76 -2.57
CA TRP A 235 13.42 20.55 -3.08
C TRP A 235 13.39 20.19 -4.56
N ASN A 236 14.42 20.60 -5.29
CA ASN A 236 14.56 20.30 -6.72
C ASN A 236 15.33 18.99 -6.92
N PRO A 237 14.72 17.92 -7.47
CA PRO A 237 15.41 16.68 -7.77
C PRO A 237 16.52 16.89 -8.80
N GLN A 238 17.68 16.26 -8.61
CA GLN A 238 18.85 16.38 -9.48
C GLN A 238 19.19 15.07 -10.17
N SER A 239 19.87 14.17 -9.48
CA SER A 239 20.38 12.93 -10.07
C SER A 239 20.23 11.75 -9.11
N CYS A 240 20.04 10.58 -9.70
CA CYS A 240 20.14 9.33 -8.96
C CYS A 240 21.45 8.61 -9.25
N SER A 241 21.91 7.82 -8.29
CA SER A 241 23.01 6.89 -8.45
C SER A 241 22.79 5.65 -7.59
N VAL A 242 23.47 4.57 -7.97
CA VAL A 242 23.40 3.25 -7.32
C VAL A 242 24.79 2.70 -7.12
N SER A 243 24.96 1.81 -6.13
CA SER A 243 26.26 1.19 -5.82
C SER A 243 26.68 0.13 -6.84
N ASP A 244 25.76 -0.41 -7.62
CA ASP A 244 26.00 -1.46 -8.62
C ASP A 244 25.86 -0.88 -10.03
N ALA A 245 26.94 -0.91 -10.80
CA ALA A 245 26.97 -0.37 -12.17
C ALA A 245 26.08 -1.14 -13.17
N GLU A 246 25.65 -2.37 -12.84
CA GLU A 246 24.73 -3.15 -13.65
C GLU A 246 23.25 -2.80 -13.38
N VAL A 247 22.99 -1.99 -12.35
CA VAL A 247 21.64 -1.49 -12.04
C VAL A 247 21.42 -0.15 -12.72
N LYS A 248 20.37 -0.06 -13.53
CA LYS A 248 19.96 1.20 -14.13
C LYS A 248 19.18 2.03 -13.11
N CYS A 249 19.52 3.30 -13.01
CA CYS A 249 18.83 4.28 -12.19
C CYS A 249 18.39 5.44 -13.08
N SER A 250 17.10 5.74 -13.06
CA SER A 250 16.53 6.89 -13.76
C SER A 250 15.44 7.55 -12.93
N SER A 251 15.11 8.80 -13.24
CA SER A 251 14.04 9.50 -12.56
C SER A 251 13.20 10.30 -13.53
N GLU A 252 11.92 10.41 -13.24
CA GLU A 252 10.98 11.26 -13.97
C GLU A 252 10.17 12.12 -13.01
N LYS A 253 9.90 13.36 -13.39
CA LYS A 253 9.02 14.25 -12.64
C LYS A 253 7.57 13.87 -12.96
N ASN A 254 6.83 13.41 -11.97
CA ASN A 254 5.45 12.97 -12.14
C ASN A 254 4.43 14.11 -11.89
N SER A 255 4.77 15.04 -10.98
CA SER A 255 4.03 16.28 -10.69
C SER A 255 4.97 17.30 -10.08
N GLU A 256 4.46 18.49 -9.69
CA GLU A 256 5.33 19.53 -9.07
C GLU A 256 6.09 19.01 -7.85
N ASP A 257 5.43 18.20 -7.02
CA ASP A 257 5.98 17.72 -5.74
C ASP A 257 6.40 16.25 -5.74
N ILE A 258 6.14 15.50 -6.81
CA ILE A 258 6.43 14.06 -6.87
C ILE A 258 7.41 13.75 -7.98
N VAL A 259 8.47 13.05 -7.62
CA VAL A 259 9.41 12.43 -8.56
C VAL A 259 9.36 10.91 -8.39
N LYS A 260 9.36 10.18 -9.51
CA LYS A 260 9.47 8.72 -9.54
C LYS A 260 10.89 8.33 -9.86
N LEU A 261 11.53 7.62 -8.95
CA LEU A 261 12.83 6.98 -9.14
C LEU A 261 12.59 5.56 -9.63
N SER A 262 13.23 5.15 -10.72
CA SER A 262 13.15 3.79 -11.28
C SER A 262 14.49 3.09 -11.14
N LEU A 263 14.48 1.89 -10.56
CA LEU A 263 15.62 1.01 -10.40
C LEU A 263 15.36 -0.30 -11.17
N GLU A 264 16.28 -0.69 -12.04
CA GLU A 264 16.16 -1.91 -12.85
C GLU A 264 17.46 -2.72 -12.78
N SER A 265 17.36 -4.01 -12.45
CA SER A 265 18.46 -4.96 -12.39
C SER A 265 18.13 -6.21 -13.18
N ALA A 266 19.04 -6.66 -14.04
CA ALA A 266 18.90 -7.93 -14.74
C ALA A 266 19.05 -9.15 -13.79
N ARG A 267 19.71 -8.98 -12.64
CA ARG A 267 20.01 -10.06 -11.69
C ARG A 267 19.17 -10.00 -10.41
N GLY A 268 18.54 -8.85 -10.13
CA GLY A 268 17.91 -8.59 -8.84
C GLY A 268 18.92 -8.38 -7.71
N GLY A 269 18.45 -8.50 -6.45
CA GLY A 269 19.29 -8.41 -5.26
C GLY A 269 19.24 -7.05 -4.56
N LYS A 270 19.98 -6.92 -3.47
CA LYS A 270 20.02 -5.72 -2.64
C LYS A 270 21.00 -4.71 -3.22
N VAL A 271 20.50 -3.49 -3.49
CA VAL A 271 21.30 -2.38 -4.03
C VAL A 271 21.18 -1.15 -3.14
N PHE A 272 22.28 -0.46 -2.92
CA PHE A 272 22.25 0.87 -2.31
C PHE A 272 21.94 1.90 -3.40
N TRP A 273 20.97 2.76 -3.13
CA TRP A 273 20.57 3.86 -4.02
C TRP A 273 20.64 5.19 -3.29
N LYS A 274 20.89 6.25 -4.01
CA LYS A 274 20.78 7.62 -3.53
C LYS A 274 20.25 8.55 -4.59
N PHE A 275 19.53 9.57 -4.14
CA PHE A 275 18.97 10.59 -4.98
C PHE A 275 19.27 11.98 -4.40
N SER A 276 19.93 12.82 -5.18
CA SER A 276 20.36 14.15 -4.75
C SER A 276 19.32 15.21 -5.06
N PHE A 277 19.29 16.23 -4.24
CA PHE A 277 18.36 17.37 -4.34
C PHE A 277 19.09 18.70 -4.15
N LYS A 278 18.48 19.76 -4.65
CA LYS A 278 18.92 21.14 -4.45
C LYS A 278 17.74 21.97 -3.96
N LYS A 279 18.01 22.93 -3.07
CA LYS A 279 16.98 23.84 -2.55
C LYS A 279 16.65 24.94 -3.55
#